data_29a6e0f324df9844c1877bafed485751
#
_entry.id   29a6e0f324df9844c1877bafed485751
#
_cell.length_a   1.000
_cell.length_b   1.000
_cell.length_c   1.000
_cell.angle_alpha   90.00
_cell.angle_beta   90.00
_cell.angle_gamma   90.00
#
_symmetry.space_group_name_H-M   'P 1'
#
loop_
_entity.id
_entity.type
_entity.pdbx_description
1 polymer ?
#
loop_
_entity_poly.entity_id
_entity_poly.type
_entity_poly.pdbx_seq_one_letter_code
_entity_poly.pdbx_strand_id
1 'polypeptide(L)'
;MKKFLALIIALVMALSLVACGEQKQPDTPDVPDDGEQQQTASIKVGFITLHDENSTYDLNFINAAKKAIADLGLTEDNYILKTNVPEGQECYETAMDMVDKGCNIIFADSFGHEPYMIDAAKENPDVQFCHSTGTRAHTEGLANYHNAFASIYEGRYLAGIAAGMKLNEMIEAGKFTAEEAKIGYVGAFTYAEVVSGYTSFFLGARSVCPTVTMEVTFTGSWYDETLEKTGAELLIDRGCKLISQHADSYGAPTACQNAGVPNVSYNGSTKNVGADTYIISSRIDWAPYYEYAIKAVMDGTEIATDWTGTLATGSVVLEELNTDVAAAGTAEAIAAATTKLENGELHVFDVSTFTTRADDTMNTFKVDFLKVDADGHITSYLADVDTDEAY
;
A
#
# COMPACT_ATOMS: atom_id res chain seq x y z
N MET A 1 47.11 10.18 -21.46
CA MET A 1 45.88 10.92 -21.73
C MET A 1 45.39 11.81 -20.57
N LYS A 2 46.20 12.08 -19.52
CA LYS A 2 45.83 12.94 -18.37
C LYS A 2 46.48 14.34 -18.39
N LYS A 3 47.17 14.72 -19.48
CA LYS A 3 47.86 16.01 -19.62
C LYS A 3 47.23 16.95 -20.70
N PHE A 4 46.21 16.51 -21.40
CA PHE A 4 45.51 17.33 -22.40
C PHE A 4 44.22 18.00 -21.91
N LEU A 5 43.69 17.61 -20.74
CA LEU A 5 42.47 18.19 -20.21
C LEU A 5 42.71 19.45 -19.34
N ALA A 6 43.94 19.69 -18.93
CA ALA A 6 44.29 20.85 -18.10
C ALA A 6 44.58 22.13 -18.91
N LEU A 7 44.70 22.04 -20.25
CA LEU A 7 45.06 23.19 -21.10
C LEU A 7 43.82 23.90 -21.67
N ILE A 8 42.65 23.30 -21.64
CA ILE A 8 41.42 23.88 -22.19
C ILE A 8 40.70 24.74 -21.14
N ILE A 9 40.90 24.47 -19.85
CA ILE A 9 40.25 25.24 -18.76
C ILE A 9 40.98 26.58 -18.49
N ALA A 10 42.24 26.71 -18.87
CA ALA A 10 43.03 27.92 -18.65
C ALA A 10 42.82 29.00 -19.73
N LEU A 11 42.15 28.68 -20.85
CA LEU A 11 41.98 29.63 -21.98
C LEU A 11 40.64 30.37 -21.96
N VAL A 12 39.70 30.02 -21.06
CA VAL A 12 38.38 30.67 -20.94
C VAL A 12 38.33 31.77 -19.89
N MET A 13 39.36 31.87 -19.01
CA MET A 13 39.39 32.89 -17.95
C MET A 13 40.27 34.13 -18.25
N ALA A 14 40.74 34.33 -19.48
CA ALA A 14 41.64 35.44 -19.80
C ALA A 14 41.06 36.53 -20.71
N LEU A 15 39.75 36.57 -20.91
CA LEU A 15 39.11 37.51 -21.86
C LEU A 15 38.00 38.41 -21.28
N SER A 16 38.08 38.77 -20.00
CA SER A 16 37.12 39.70 -19.39
C SER A 16 37.79 40.72 -18.49
N LEU A 17 38.67 41.51 -19.01
CA LEU A 17 39.12 42.77 -18.37
C LEU A 17 39.79 43.66 -19.47
N VAL A 18 39.06 44.55 -20.10
CA VAL A 18 39.43 45.91 -20.55
C VAL A 18 38.25 46.48 -21.33
N ALA A 19 37.56 47.44 -20.78
CA ALA A 19 37.41 48.81 -21.29
C ALA A 19 36.26 49.52 -20.59
N CYS A 20 36.63 50.43 -19.66
CA CYS A 20 35.82 51.59 -19.36
C CYS A 20 35.93 52.58 -20.49
N GLY A 21 34.78 53.14 -20.93
CA GLY A 21 34.71 54.26 -21.89
C GLY A 21 33.29 54.77 -21.91
N GLU A 22 33.06 55.94 -21.28
CA GLU A 22 31.82 56.72 -21.31
C GLU A 22 31.43 57.11 -22.76
N GLN A 23 30.22 56.78 -23.19
CA GLN A 23 29.52 57.53 -24.26
C GLN A 23 28.00 57.43 -24.10
N LYS A 24 27.35 58.55 -24.36
CA LYS A 24 25.94 58.92 -24.24
C LYS A 24 25.00 57.96 -25.00
N GLN A 25 23.86 57.72 -24.35
CA GLN A 25 22.65 57.06 -24.84
C GLN A 25 22.00 57.79 -26.03
N PRO A 26 21.43 57.05 -26.98
CA PRO A 26 20.19 57.44 -27.64
C PRO A 26 19.07 56.50 -27.24
N ASP A 27 17.88 57.04 -27.08
CA ASP A 27 16.62 56.44 -26.72
C ASP A 27 16.32 55.22 -27.60
N THR A 28 16.11 54.05 -26.98
CA THR A 28 15.51 52.86 -27.60
C THR A 28 14.08 52.72 -27.08
N PRO A 29 13.13 52.34 -27.99
CA PRO A 29 11.72 52.24 -27.58
C PRO A 29 11.50 51.06 -26.59
N ASP A 30 10.58 51.27 -25.66
CA ASP A 30 10.03 50.29 -24.77
C ASP A 30 9.63 49.01 -25.58
N VAL A 31 10.36 47.92 -25.36
CA VAL A 31 9.90 46.58 -25.70
C VAL A 31 9.06 46.14 -24.51
N PRO A 32 7.80 45.78 -24.70
CA PRO A 32 7.02 45.15 -23.61
C PRO A 32 7.75 43.91 -23.16
N ASP A 33 8.02 43.84 -21.91
CA ASP A 33 8.45 42.62 -21.19
C ASP A 33 7.21 41.69 -21.17
N ASP A 34 6.98 41.00 -22.27
CA ASP A 34 6.08 39.85 -22.33
C ASP A 34 6.76 38.69 -21.61
N GLY A 35 6.97 38.87 -20.33
CA GLY A 35 7.14 37.80 -19.39
C GLY A 35 5.81 37.07 -19.30
N GLU A 36 5.51 36.19 -20.26
CA GLU A 36 4.57 35.12 -20.06
C GLU A 36 5.12 34.26 -18.90
N GLN A 37 4.80 34.67 -17.69
CA GLN A 37 4.65 33.71 -16.61
C GLN A 37 3.55 32.79 -17.11
N GLN A 38 3.97 31.66 -17.65
CA GLN A 38 3.11 30.50 -17.83
C GLN A 38 2.53 30.23 -16.44
N GLN A 39 1.32 30.73 -16.22
CA GLN A 39 0.51 30.45 -15.07
C GLN A 39 0.21 28.96 -15.20
N THR A 40 1.06 28.13 -14.60
CA THR A 40 0.75 26.70 -14.41
C THR A 40 -0.61 26.68 -13.74
N ALA A 41 -1.61 26.20 -14.46
CA ALA A 41 -2.95 26.09 -13.93
C ALA A 41 -2.80 25.36 -12.58
N SER A 42 -3.28 26.00 -11.50
CA SER A 42 -3.14 25.47 -10.16
C SER A 42 -3.90 24.14 -10.11
N ILE A 43 -3.18 23.02 -10.05
CA ILE A 43 -3.80 21.70 -9.91
C ILE A 43 -4.63 21.65 -8.63
N LYS A 44 -5.78 20.99 -8.71
CA LYS A 44 -6.61 20.69 -7.56
C LYS A 44 -6.89 19.20 -7.49
N VAL A 45 -6.67 18.62 -6.33
CA VAL A 45 -6.72 17.18 -6.07
C VAL A 45 -7.84 16.85 -5.10
N GLY A 46 -8.63 15.81 -5.38
CA GLY A 46 -9.64 15.28 -4.48
C GLY A 46 -9.19 13.96 -3.87
N PHE A 47 -9.44 13.76 -2.58
CA PHE A 47 -9.24 12.49 -1.88
C PHE A 47 -10.51 12.11 -1.12
N ILE A 48 -10.98 10.88 -1.32
CA ILE A 48 -12.16 10.28 -0.70
C ILE A 48 -11.72 9.07 0.09
N THR A 49 -12.05 9.01 1.39
CA THR A 49 -11.78 7.85 2.25
C THR A 49 -13.06 7.33 2.89
N LEU A 50 -13.13 6.00 3.08
CA LEU A 50 -14.28 5.32 3.69
C LEU A 50 -14.45 5.70 5.16
N HIS A 51 -13.34 5.74 5.90
CA HIS A 51 -13.30 6.14 7.30
C HIS A 51 -12.35 7.32 7.50
N ASP A 52 -12.00 7.60 8.72
CA ASP A 52 -11.06 8.65 9.13
C ASP A 52 -9.76 8.05 9.69
N GLU A 53 -8.96 8.86 10.38
CA GLU A 53 -7.68 8.47 10.95
C GLU A 53 -7.76 7.40 12.06
N ASN A 54 -8.95 7.00 12.49
CA ASN A 54 -9.12 5.90 13.45
C ASN A 54 -9.02 4.52 12.79
N SER A 55 -9.24 4.44 11.47
CA SER A 55 -8.96 3.24 10.69
C SER A 55 -7.48 3.17 10.33
N THR A 56 -6.83 2.05 10.58
CA THR A 56 -5.40 1.85 10.23
C THR A 56 -5.19 1.84 8.72
N TYR A 57 -6.19 1.42 7.94
CA TYR A 57 -6.19 1.43 6.49
C TYR A 57 -6.27 2.85 5.94
N ASP A 58 -7.34 3.58 6.26
CA ASP A 58 -7.59 4.94 5.75
C ASP A 58 -6.50 5.93 6.19
N LEU A 59 -5.91 5.73 7.37
CA LEU A 59 -4.81 6.54 7.85
C LEU A 59 -3.60 6.52 6.89
N ASN A 60 -3.31 5.38 6.23
CA ASN A 60 -2.24 5.30 5.24
C ASN A 60 -2.51 6.21 4.03
N PHE A 61 -3.77 6.25 3.55
CA PHE A 61 -4.17 7.12 2.45
C PHE A 61 -4.14 8.61 2.84
N ILE A 62 -4.64 8.93 4.04
CA ILE A 62 -4.65 10.30 4.58
C ILE A 62 -3.20 10.82 4.72
N ASN A 63 -2.29 10.01 5.25
CA ASN A 63 -0.89 10.37 5.39
C ASN A 63 -0.19 10.50 4.04
N ALA A 64 -0.45 9.57 3.11
CA ALA A 64 0.08 9.60 1.76
C ALA A 64 -0.40 10.82 0.97
N ALA A 65 -1.68 11.19 1.09
CA ALA A 65 -2.23 12.39 0.48
C ALA A 65 -1.50 13.65 0.96
N LYS A 66 -1.37 13.82 2.27
CA LYS A 66 -0.65 14.96 2.88
C LYS A 66 0.82 14.99 2.45
N LYS A 67 1.48 13.82 2.43
CA LYS A 67 2.86 13.69 2.00
C LYS A 67 3.03 14.06 0.53
N ALA A 68 2.25 13.48 -0.39
CA ALA A 68 2.32 13.75 -1.82
C ALA A 68 2.08 15.23 -2.14
N ILE A 69 1.10 15.86 -1.51
CA ILE A 69 0.83 17.30 -1.65
C ILE A 69 2.06 18.12 -1.22
N ALA A 70 2.69 17.80 -0.09
CA ALA A 70 3.88 18.50 0.40
C ALA A 70 5.11 18.28 -0.50
N ASP A 71 5.37 17.04 -0.92
CA ASP A 71 6.54 16.68 -1.73
C ASP A 71 6.47 17.28 -3.15
N LEU A 72 5.27 17.47 -3.69
CA LEU A 72 5.03 18.17 -4.95
C LEU A 72 5.05 19.71 -4.82
N GLY A 73 5.29 20.23 -3.64
CA GLY A 73 5.31 21.68 -3.38
C GLY A 73 3.93 22.33 -3.44
N LEU A 74 2.88 21.55 -3.30
CA LEU A 74 1.49 21.99 -3.25
C LEU A 74 1.11 22.39 -1.80
N THR A 75 -0.02 23.04 -1.64
CA THR A 75 -0.51 23.54 -0.35
C THR A 75 -1.89 23.01 -0.02
N GLU A 76 -2.41 23.34 1.17
CA GLU A 76 -3.77 22.98 1.57
C GLU A 76 -4.86 23.52 0.62
N ASP A 77 -4.59 24.59 -0.09
CA ASP A 77 -5.52 25.15 -1.08
C ASP A 77 -5.63 24.29 -2.35
N ASN A 78 -4.65 23.40 -2.57
CA ASN A 78 -4.57 22.54 -3.76
C ASN A 78 -5.32 21.21 -3.60
N TYR A 79 -5.86 20.88 -2.43
CA TYR A 79 -6.58 19.61 -2.29
C TYR A 79 -7.83 19.70 -1.44
N ILE A 80 -8.70 18.71 -1.61
CA ILE A 80 -9.90 18.47 -0.82
C ILE A 80 -9.80 17.04 -0.30
N LEU A 81 -9.87 16.85 1.01
CA LEU A 81 -9.99 15.53 1.64
C LEU A 81 -11.39 15.38 2.25
N LYS A 82 -12.08 14.30 1.90
CA LYS A 82 -13.36 13.89 2.45
C LYS A 82 -13.23 12.51 3.06
N THR A 83 -13.42 12.45 4.37
CA THR A 83 -13.41 11.22 5.15
C THR A 83 -14.84 10.78 5.50
N ASN A 84 -15.00 9.53 5.91
CA ASN A 84 -16.29 8.94 6.28
C ASN A 84 -17.31 8.98 5.14
N VAL A 85 -16.87 8.68 3.91
CA VAL A 85 -17.72 8.58 2.72
C VAL A 85 -18.10 7.12 2.50
N PRO A 86 -19.38 6.73 2.67
CA PRO A 86 -19.81 5.35 2.51
C PRO A 86 -19.55 4.78 1.11
N GLU A 87 -19.43 3.45 1.03
CA GLU A 87 -19.41 2.68 -0.22
C GLU A 87 -20.80 2.67 -0.86
N GLY A 88 -21.18 3.75 -1.57
CA GLY A 88 -22.50 3.93 -2.10
C GLY A 88 -22.63 5.17 -2.99
N GLN A 89 -23.86 5.59 -3.18
CA GLN A 89 -24.19 6.80 -3.95
C GLN A 89 -23.47 8.04 -3.41
N GLU A 90 -23.19 8.07 -2.11
CA GLU A 90 -22.45 9.15 -1.44
C GLU A 90 -21.03 9.33 -1.99
N CYS A 91 -20.39 8.23 -2.43
CA CYS A 91 -19.10 8.30 -3.09
C CYS A 91 -19.20 9.04 -4.44
N TYR A 92 -20.18 8.67 -5.27
CA TYR A 92 -20.44 9.37 -6.54
C TYR A 92 -20.73 10.86 -6.31
N GLU A 93 -21.64 11.18 -5.39
CA GLU A 93 -22.01 12.56 -5.08
C GLU A 93 -20.83 13.39 -4.56
N THR A 94 -19.96 12.76 -3.75
CA THR A 94 -18.72 13.39 -3.27
C THR A 94 -17.73 13.64 -4.40
N ALA A 95 -17.56 12.67 -5.31
CA ALA A 95 -16.71 12.82 -6.49
C ALA A 95 -17.22 13.95 -7.40
N MET A 96 -18.52 14.03 -7.63
CA MET A 96 -19.14 15.10 -8.42
C MET A 96 -19.00 16.48 -7.76
N ASP A 97 -19.17 16.58 -6.42
CA ASP A 97 -18.90 17.82 -5.67
C ASP A 97 -17.43 18.28 -5.83
N MET A 98 -16.48 17.33 -5.90
CA MET A 98 -15.08 17.64 -6.15
C MET A 98 -14.83 18.10 -7.60
N VAL A 99 -15.50 17.50 -8.58
CA VAL A 99 -15.48 17.97 -9.99
C VAL A 99 -16.00 19.41 -10.06
N ASP A 100 -17.15 19.69 -9.46
CA ASP A 100 -17.74 21.05 -9.43
C ASP A 100 -16.83 22.07 -8.74
N LYS A 101 -16.01 21.63 -7.79
CA LYS A 101 -15.00 22.46 -7.12
C LYS A 101 -13.70 22.61 -7.90
N GLY A 102 -13.61 22.03 -9.11
CA GLY A 102 -12.51 22.17 -10.02
C GLY A 102 -11.34 21.21 -9.77
N CYS A 103 -11.56 20.06 -9.14
CA CYS A 103 -10.53 19.02 -9.05
C CYS A 103 -10.19 18.47 -10.44
N ASN A 104 -8.90 18.34 -10.72
CA ASN A 104 -8.38 17.77 -11.96
C ASN A 104 -8.15 16.27 -11.88
N ILE A 105 -7.97 15.78 -10.64
CA ILE A 105 -7.77 14.37 -10.32
C ILE A 105 -8.43 14.06 -8.97
N ILE A 106 -9.10 12.91 -8.87
CA ILE A 106 -9.83 12.47 -7.68
C ILE A 106 -9.44 11.03 -7.37
N PHE A 107 -9.07 10.78 -6.12
CA PHE A 107 -8.70 9.47 -5.60
C PHE A 107 -9.75 8.95 -4.63
N ALA A 108 -10.02 7.65 -4.67
CA ALA A 108 -10.82 6.95 -3.67
C ALA A 108 -10.10 5.68 -3.19
N ASP A 109 -10.30 5.30 -1.93
CA ASP A 109 -9.49 4.27 -1.26
C ASP A 109 -10.22 2.95 -0.99
N SER A 110 -11.53 2.93 -0.94
CA SER A 110 -12.24 1.72 -0.55
C SER A 110 -12.73 0.89 -1.74
N PHE A 111 -12.64 -0.44 -1.61
CA PHE A 111 -13.01 -1.39 -2.66
C PHE A 111 -14.41 -1.14 -3.23
N GLY A 112 -15.41 -0.88 -2.37
CA GLY A 112 -16.77 -0.62 -2.80
C GLY A 112 -17.02 0.78 -3.37
N HIS A 113 -16.05 1.69 -3.35
CA HIS A 113 -16.12 2.97 -4.08
C HIS A 113 -15.97 2.81 -5.60
N GLU A 114 -15.40 1.70 -6.07
CA GLU A 114 -15.01 1.52 -7.47
C GLU A 114 -16.14 1.77 -8.47
N PRO A 115 -17.35 1.16 -8.37
CA PRO A 115 -18.41 1.39 -9.36
C PRO A 115 -18.85 2.85 -9.43
N TYR A 116 -18.85 3.56 -8.31
CA TYR A 116 -19.27 4.96 -8.23
C TYR A 116 -18.21 5.92 -8.80
N MET A 117 -16.95 5.60 -8.65
CA MET A 117 -15.84 6.33 -9.28
C MET A 117 -15.84 6.13 -10.79
N ILE A 118 -16.16 4.92 -11.28
CA ILE A 118 -16.32 4.62 -12.70
C ILE A 118 -17.48 5.43 -13.30
N ASP A 119 -18.61 5.50 -12.62
CA ASP A 119 -19.75 6.27 -13.12
C ASP A 119 -19.46 7.77 -13.16
N ALA A 120 -18.77 8.33 -12.16
CA ALA A 120 -18.29 9.70 -12.18
C ALA A 120 -17.29 9.95 -13.33
N ALA A 121 -16.38 9.00 -13.60
CA ALA A 121 -15.41 9.10 -14.69
C ALA A 121 -16.09 9.13 -16.08
N LYS A 122 -17.13 8.33 -16.29
CA LYS A 122 -17.90 8.30 -17.55
C LYS A 122 -18.53 9.65 -17.88
N GLU A 123 -18.95 10.38 -16.86
CA GLU A 123 -19.62 11.68 -17.04
C GLU A 123 -18.65 12.86 -17.14
N ASN A 124 -17.40 12.69 -16.70
CA ASN A 124 -16.41 13.77 -16.62
C ASN A 124 -15.07 13.40 -17.29
N PRO A 125 -15.04 13.31 -18.63
CA PRO A 125 -13.87 12.80 -19.37
C PRO A 125 -12.61 13.68 -19.24
N ASP A 126 -12.75 14.91 -18.78
CA ASP A 126 -11.64 15.86 -18.61
C ASP A 126 -11.00 15.78 -17.19
N VAL A 127 -11.57 14.99 -16.27
CA VAL A 127 -11.08 14.78 -14.91
C VAL A 127 -10.56 13.35 -14.77
N GLN A 128 -9.43 13.18 -14.11
CA GLN A 128 -8.84 11.87 -13.86
C GLN A 128 -9.43 11.28 -12.57
N PHE A 129 -9.79 10.01 -12.61
CA PHE A 129 -10.31 9.26 -11.48
C PHE A 129 -9.41 8.08 -11.18
N CYS A 130 -8.91 8.00 -9.96
CA CYS A 130 -7.99 6.97 -9.52
C CYS A 130 -8.60 6.22 -8.33
N HIS A 131 -8.60 4.91 -8.43
CA HIS A 131 -9.16 4.07 -7.39
C HIS A 131 -8.12 3.09 -6.87
N SER A 132 -7.88 3.12 -5.57
CA SER A 132 -6.98 2.19 -4.92
C SER A 132 -7.71 0.90 -4.58
N THR A 133 -7.02 -0.22 -4.84
CA THR A 133 -7.54 -1.60 -4.71
C THR A 133 -8.62 -2.01 -5.72
N GLY A 134 -8.98 -1.16 -6.67
CA GLY A 134 -9.93 -1.51 -7.74
C GLY A 134 -9.35 -2.47 -8.77
N THR A 135 -10.24 -3.09 -9.55
CA THR A 135 -9.90 -4.18 -10.47
C THR A 135 -10.45 -3.98 -11.88
N ARG A 136 -11.17 -2.89 -12.15
CA ARG A 136 -11.98 -2.76 -13.37
C ARG A 136 -11.43 -1.78 -14.41
N ALA A 137 -10.35 -1.04 -14.15
CA ALA A 137 -9.87 -0.01 -15.07
C ALA A 137 -9.59 -0.56 -16.46
N HIS A 138 -8.88 -1.69 -16.57
CA HIS A 138 -8.55 -2.33 -17.85
C HIS A 138 -9.76 -2.97 -18.55
N THR A 139 -10.85 -3.30 -17.85
CA THR A 139 -12.08 -3.84 -18.45
C THR A 139 -13.07 -2.74 -18.84
N GLU A 140 -13.14 -1.64 -18.09
CA GLU A 140 -13.98 -0.48 -18.44
C GLU A 140 -13.41 0.30 -19.63
N GLY A 141 -12.08 0.32 -19.80
CA GLY A 141 -11.41 0.93 -20.96
C GLY A 141 -11.59 2.45 -21.05
N LEU A 142 -11.79 3.14 -19.93
CA LEU A 142 -11.90 4.60 -19.86
C LEU A 142 -10.51 5.21 -19.80
N ALA A 143 -10.25 6.24 -20.61
CA ALA A 143 -8.96 6.91 -20.64
C ALA A 143 -8.64 7.74 -19.38
N ASN A 144 -9.64 8.01 -18.57
CA ASN A 144 -9.57 8.85 -17.37
C ASN A 144 -9.91 8.08 -16.08
N TYR A 145 -9.90 6.73 -16.12
CA TYR A 145 -10.11 5.91 -14.95
C TYR A 145 -8.95 4.92 -14.76
N HIS A 146 -8.38 4.88 -13.56
CA HIS A 146 -7.15 4.16 -13.26
C HIS A 146 -7.27 3.40 -11.94
N ASN A 147 -6.74 2.17 -11.92
CA ASN A 147 -6.59 1.42 -10.69
C ASN A 147 -5.15 1.44 -10.19
N ALA A 148 -4.99 1.38 -8.89
CA ALA A 148 -3.70 1.20 -8.23
C ALA A 148 -3.79 0.14 -7.15
N PHE A 149 -2.74 -0.63 -7.04
CA PHE A 149 -2.53 -1.58 -5.97
C PHE A 149 -1.07 -1.64 -5.55
N ALA A 150 -0.77 -2.43 -4.53
CA ALA A 150 0.61 -2.76 -4.19
C ALA A 150 0.73 -4.27 -3.94
N SER A 151 1.90 -4.82 -4.19
CA SER A 151 2.24 -6.22 -3.89
C SER A 151 2.38 -6.44 -2.38
N ILE A 152 1.33 -6.09 -1.62
CA ILE A 152 1.33 -6.12 -0.15
C ILE A 152 1.63 -7.52 0.40
N TYR A 153 1.39 -8.57 -0.38
CA TYR A 153 1.76 -9.93 -0.06
C TYR A 153 3.27 -10.10 0.22
N GLU A 154 4.15 -9.27 -0.35
CA GLU A 154 5.58 -9.24 -0.04
C GLU A 154 5.79 -8.85 1.43
N GLY A 155 5.17 -7.75 1.86
CA GLY A 155 5.21 -7.29 3.25
C GLY A 155 4.54 -8.28 4.23
N ARG A 156 3.43 -8.90 3.79
CA ARG A 156 2.76 -9.93 4.59
C ARG A 156 3.63 -11.16 4.78
N TYR A 157 4.34 -11.59 3.74
CA TYR A 157 5.32 -12.69 3.83
C TYR A 157 6.43 -12.38 4.86
N LEU A 158 7.00 -11.18 4.78
CA LEU A 158 8.05 -10.73 5.72
C LEU A 158 7.51 -10.65 7.17
N ALA A 159 6.31 -10.13 7.35
CA ALA A 159 5.62 -10.12 8.65
C ALA A 159 5.32 -11.55 9.15
N GLY A 160 5.04 -12.47 8.24
CA GLY A 160 4.91 -13.89 8.53
C GLY A 160 6.19 -14.53 9.07
N ILE A 161 7.35 -14.15 8.53
CA ILE A 161 8.66 -14.58 9.08
C ILE A 161 8.76 -14.18 10.56
N ALA A 162 8.40 -12.94 10.91
CA ALA A 162 8.42 -12.49 12.30
C ALA A 162 7.49 -13.35 13.20
N ALA A 163 6.31 -13.70 12.68
CA ALA A 163 5.38 -14.59 13.38
C ALA A 163 5.98 -15.99 13.61
N GLY A 164 6.55 -16.59 12.58
CA GLY A 164 7.18 -17.91 12.67
C GLY A 164 8.38 -17.94 13.61
N MET A 165 9.22 -16.89 13.59
CA MET A 165 10.34 -16.71 14.52
C MET A 165 9.84 -16.66 15.98
N LYS A 166 8.76 -15.91 16.23
CA LYS A 166 8.14 -15.82 17.56
C LYS A 166 7.56 -17.15 18.03
N LEU A 167 6.91 -17.90 17.16
CA LEU A 167 6.42 -19.25 17.49
C LEU A 167 7.58 -20.18 17.86
N ASN A 168 8.69 -20.17 17.13
CA ASN A 168 9.87 -20.97 17.45
C ASN A 168 10.46 -20.60 18.82
N GLU A 169 10.60 -19.32 19.12
CA GLU A 169 11.04 -18.87 20.46
C GLU A 169 10.13 -19.42 21.57
N MET A 170 8.81 -19.40 21.35
CA MET A 170 7.86 -19.91 22.31
C MET A 170 7.91 -21.43 22.48
N ILE A 171 8.16 -22.17 21.39
CA ILE A 171 8.39 -23.63 21.41
C ILE A 171 9.67 -23.96 22.19
N GLU A 172 10.76 -23.26 21.89
CA GLU A 172 12.06 -23.43 22.59
C GLU A 172 11.96 -23.10 24.07
N ALA A 173 11.12 -22.13 24.43
CA ALA A 173 10.80 -21.81 25.83
C ALA A 173 9.85 -22.80 26.51
N GLY A 174 9.40 -23.86 25.81
CA GLY A 174 8.51 -24.90 26.32
C GLY A 174 7.09 -24.44 26.62
N LYS A 175 6.63 -23.36 25.98
CA LYS A 175 5.26 -22.85 26.18
C LYS A 175 4.19 -23.74 25.53
N PHE A 176 4.56 -24.40 24.43
CA PHE A 176 3.75 -25.38 23.70
C PHE A 176 4.67 -26.23 22.79
N THR A 177 4.13 -27.33 22.25
CA THR A 177 4.90 -28.21 21.34
C THR A 177 4.87 -27.70 19.90
N ALA A 178 5.79 -28.17 19.05
CA ALA A 178 5.83 -27.77 17.65
C ALA A 178 4.52 -28.11 16.91
N GLU A 179 3.86 -29.21 17.28
CA GLU A 179 2.57 -29.65 16.71
C GLU A 179 1.40 -28.74 17.11
N GLU A 180 1.56 -27.98 18.21
CA GLU A 180 0.56 -27.02 18.67
C GLU A 180 0.76 -25.62 18.11
N ALA A 181 1.79 -25.40 17.27
CA ALA A 181 2.04 -24.13 16.61
C ALA A 181 0.89 -23.78 15.66
N LYS A 182 0.02 -22.88 16.08
CA LYS A 182 -1.15 -22.45 15.32
C LYS A 182 -1.30 -20.94 15.37
N ILE A 183 -1.44 -20.34 14.18
CA ILE A 183 -1.75 -18.92 14.00
C ILE A 183 -3.27 -18.77 13.84
N GLY A 184 -3.84 -17.73 14.43
CA GLY A 184 -5.17 -17.24 14.12
C GLY A 184 -5.08 -16.04 13.20
N TYR A 185 -6.01 -15.93 12.26
CA TYR A 185 -6.09 -14.80 11.36
C TYR A 185 -7.51 -14.25 11.27
N VAL A 186 -7.68 -12.96 11.57
CA VAL A 186 -8.97 -12.26 11.49
C VAL A 186 -9.00 -11.48 10.18
N GLY A 187 -9.80 -11.94 9.21
CA GLY A 187 -10.00 -11.28 7.93
C GLY A 187 -11.30 -10.48 7.91
N ALA A 188 -11.36 -9.45 7.06
CA ALA A 188 -12.58 -8.71 6.80
C ALA A 188 -13.53 -9.51 5.92
N PHE A 189 -13.14 -9.77 4.68
CA PHE A 189 -13.89 -10.49 3.67
C PHE A 189 -13.04 -11.58 3.02
N THR A 190 -13.68 -12.42 2.20
CA THR A 190 -13.01 -13.47 1.42
C THR A 190 -12.51 -12.96 0.05
N TYR A 191 -12.25 -11.67 -0.10
CA TYR A 191 -11.73 -11.10 -1.33
C TYR A 191 -10.28 -11.50 -1.59
N ALA A 192 -9.87 -11.48 -2.86
CA ALA A 192 -8.52 -11.89 -3.29
C ALA A 192 -7.39 -11.19 -2.53
N GLU A 193 -7.56 -9.91 -2.23
CA GLU A 193 -6.63 -9.14 -1.40
C GLU A 193 -6.41 -9.78 -0.04
N VAL A 194 -7.50 -10.08 0.69
CA VAL A 194 -7.45 -10.68 2.02
C VAL A 194 -6.88 -12.10 1.95
N VAL A 195 -7.32 -12.89 0.93
CA VAL A 195 -6.84 -14.26 0.69
C VAL A 195 -5.34 -14.27 0.41
N SER A 196 -4.85 -13.41 -0.47
CA SER A 196 -3.42 -13.28 -0.75
C SER A 196 -2.64 -12.84 0.49
N GLY A 197 -3.23 -11.96 1.31
CA GLY A 197 -2.65 -11.45 2.54
C GLY A 197 -2.42 -12.54 3.58
N TYR A 198 -3.42 -13.33 3.93
CA TYR A 198 -3.23 -14.40 4.91
C TYR A 198 -2.40 -15.56 4.36
N THR A 199 -2.49 -15.84 3.06
CA THR A 199 -1.71 -16.92 2.44
C THR A 199 -0.23 -16.59 2.45
N SER A 200 0.16 -15.40 1.99
CA SER A 200 1.56 -14.96 2.01
C SER A 200 2.12 -14.89 3.42
N PHE A 201 1.33 -14.40 4.38
CA PHE A 201 1.69 -14.39 5.79
C PHE A 201 1.97 -15.82 6.32
N PHE A 202 1.08 -16.76 6.01
CA PHE A 202 1.27 -18.17 6.37
C PHE A 202 2.52 -18.76 5.73
N LEU A 203 2.76 -18.51 4.45
CA LEU A 203 3.95 -18.99 3.75
C LEU A 203 5.24 -18.44 4.38
N GLY A 204 5.25 -17.17 4.76
CA GLY A 204 6.34 -16.55 5.50
C GLY A 204 6.58 -17.21 6.85
N ALA A 205 5.53 -17.42 7.64
CA ALA A 205 5.64 -18.10 8.93
C ALA A 205 6.15 -19.54 8.79
N ARG A 206 5.60 -20.29 7.80
CA ARG A 206 6.01 -21.67 7.52
C ARG A 206 7.44 -21.80 7.03
N SER A 207 7.99 -20.79 6.37
CA SER A 207 9.37 -20.81 5.89
C SER A 207 10.39 -20.95 7.02
N VAL A 208 10.05 -20.51 8.22
CA VAL A 208 10.92 -20.58 9.42
C VAL A 208 10.36 -21.49 10.53
N CYS A 209 9.04 -21.72 10.59
CA CYS A 209 8.36 -22.64 11.49
C CYS A 209 7.56 -23.67 10.71
N PRO A 210 8.18 -24.77 10.23
CA PRO A 210 7.57 -25.69 9.25
C PRO A 210 6.32 -26.43 9.76
N THR A 211 6.14 -26.54 11.06
CA THR A 211 4.97 -27.25 11.68
C THR A 211 3.77 -26.33 11.87
N VAL A 212 3.91 -25.03 11.61
CA VAL A 212 2.84 -24.06 11.82
C VAL A 212 1.59 -24.41 11.01
N THR A 213 0.44 -24.25 11.64
CA THR A 213 -0.87 -24.27 11.01
C THR A 213 -1.56 -22.94 11.17
N MET A 214 -2.60 -22.66 10.40
CA MET A 214 -3.36 -21.41 10.48
C MET A 214 -4.86 -21.67 10.44
N GLU A 215 -5.61 -20.93 11.24
CA GLU A 215 -7.06 -20.88 11.24
C GLU A 215 -7.50 -19.44 10.93
N VAL A 216 -8.42 -19.28 9.98
CA VAL A 216 -8.91 -17.97 9.53
C VAL A 216 -10.38 -17.83 9.90
N THR A 217 -10.77 -16.65 10.37
CA THR A 217 -12.18 -16.24 10.54
C THR A 217 -12.43 -14.91 9.86
N PHE A 218 -13.67 -14.62 9.48
CA PHE A 218 -14.04 -13.41 8.77
C PHE A 218 -15.11 -12.65 9.54
N THR A 219 -14.98 -11.31 9.55
CA THR A 219 -15.94 -10.40 10.21
C THR A 219 -17.11 -10.02 9.29
N GLY A 220 -16.90 -10.02 7.97
CA GLY A 220 -17.85 -9.46 7.01
C GLY A 220 -17.89 -7.93 7.01
N SER A 221 -16.87 -7.27 7.56
CA SER A 221 -16.72 -5.82 7.60
C SER A 221 -15.24 -5.44 7.48
N TRP A 222 -14.92 -4.34 6.80
CA TRP A 222 -13.57 -3.79 6.79
C TRP A 222 -13.17 -3.27 8.17
N TYR A 223 -14.08 -2.59 8.85
CA TYR A 223 -13.87 -2.04 10.18
C TYR A 223 -15.03 -2.38 11.11
N ASP A 224 -14.80 -3.22 12.08
CA ASP A 224 -15.72 -3.48 13.21
C ASP A 224 -14.91 -3.97 14.43
N GLU A 225 -14.61 -3.04 15.34
CA GLU A 225 -13.78 -3.31 16.51
C GLU A 225 -14.34 -4.46 17.38
N THR A 226 -15.67 -4.59 17.47
CA THR A 226 -16.31 -5.64 18.27
C THR A 226 -16.19 -7.00 17.60
N LEU A 227 -16.48 -7.09 16.30
CA LEU A 227 -16.37 -8.34 15.56
C LEU A 227 -14.92 -8.81 15.43
N GLU A 228 -13.98 -7.89 15.16
CA GLU A 228 -12.55 -8.20 15.09
C GLU A 228 -12.01 -8.70 16.42
N LYS A 229 -12.39 -8.03 17.52
CA LYS A 229 -12.03 -8.47 18.87
C LYS A 229 -12.59 -9.85 19.18
N THR A 230 -13.88 -10.07 18.92
CA THR A 230 -14.55 -11.36 19.17
C THR A 230 -13.93 -12.48 18.30
N GLY A 231 -13.59 -12.18 17.05
CA GLY A 231 -12.90 -13.12 16.17
C GLY A 231 -11.52 -13.54 16.70
N ALA A 232 -10.75 -12.57 17.18
CA ALA A 232 -9.44 -12.84 17.80
C ALA A 232 -9.57 -13.66 19.10
N GLU A 233 -10.51 -13.30 19.99
CA GLU A 233 -10.78 -14.04 21.22
C GLU A 233 -11.19 -15.49 20.91
N LEU A 234 -12.06 -15.72 19.92
CA LEU A 234 -12.45 -17.05 19.47
C LEU A 234 -11.25 -17.90 18.98
N LEU A 235 -10.36 -17.29 18.20
CA LEU A 235 -9.16 -17.98 17.70
C LEU A 235 -8.18 -18.31 18.84
N ILE A 236 -8.03 -17.42 19.81
CA ILE A 236 -7.23 -17.66 21.02
C ILE A 236 -7.82 -18.83 21.83
N ASP A 237 -9.14 -18.85 22.04
CA ASP A 237 -9.84 -19.93 22.75
C ASP A 237 -9.70 -21.27 22.03
N ARG A 238 -9.56 -21.26 20.70
CA ARG A 238 -9.28 -22.46 19.87
C ARG A 238 -7.81 -22.86 19.87
N GLY A 239 -7.00 -22.20 20.70
CA GLY A 239 -5.60 -22.55 20.93
C GLY A 239 -4.61 -21.92 19.96
N CYS A 240 -4.97 -20.88 19.21
CA CYS A 240 -4.00 -20.11 18.43
C CYS A 240 -3.01 -19.43 19.37
N LYS A 241 -1.73 -19.48 19.00
CA LYS A 241 -0.60 -19.01 19.81
C LYS A 241 -0.10 -17.63 19.40
N LEU A 242 -0.55 -17.15 18.28
CA LEU A 242 -0.27 -15.85 17.70
C LEU A 242 -1.47 -15.46 16.82
N ILE A 243 -1.84 -14.19 16.83
CA ILE A 243 -2.92 -13.65 16.00
C ILE A 243 -2.36 -12.64 15.01
N SER A 244 -2.89 -12.68 13.78
CA SER A 244 -2.75 -11.60 12.81
C SER A 244 -4.11 -11.22 12.27
N GLN A 245 -4.19 -10.13 11.52
CA GLN A 245 -5.43 -9.64 10.95
C GLN A 245 -5.23 -9.04 9.56
N HIS A 246 -6.36 -8.96 8.83
CA HIS A 246 -6.55 -8.17 7.62
C HIS A 246 -7.93 -7.52 7.74
N ALA A 247 -8.02 -6.60 8.69
CA ALA A 247 -9.14 -5.78 9.08
C ALA A 247 -8.58 -4.54 9.79
N ASP A 248 -9.34 -3.46 9.90
CA ASP A 248 -8.81 -2.11 9.99
C ASP A 248 -8.91 -1.47 11.38
N SER A 249 -9.52 -2.19 12.35
CA SER A 249 -9.68 -1.68 13.71
C SER A 249 -8.60 -2.14 14.67
N TYR A 250 -8.64 -1.62 15.89
CA TYR A 250 -7.80 -2.03 17.00
C TYR A 250 -8.37 -3.22 17.79
N GLY A 251 -9.48 -3.85 17.34
CA GLY A 251 -10.17 -4.91 18.06
C GLY A 251 -9.30 -6.15 18.31
N ALA A 252 -8.71 -6.72 17.24
CA ALA A 252 -7.87 -7.91 17.36
C ALA A 252 -6.57 -7.65 18.16
N PRO A 253 -5.80 -6.56 17.94
CA PRO A 253 -4.67 -6.20 18.77
C PRO A 253 -5.03 -6.03 20.27
N THR A 254 -6.18 -5.42 20.55
CA THR A 254 -6.67 -5.26 21.94
C THR A 254 -6.98 -6.60 22.59
N ALA A 255 -7.60 -7.53 21.87
CA ALA A 255 -7.84 -8.89 22.37
C ALA A 255 -6.51 -9.61 22.69
N CYS A 256 -5.53 -9.47 21.79
CA CYS A 256 -4.19 -10.04 21.98
C CYS A 256 -3.49 -9.48 23.23
N GLN A 257 -3.53 -8.16 23.42
CA GLN A 257 -2.95 -7.52 24.60
C GLN A 257 -3.59 -8.03 25.90
N ASN A 258 -4.93 -8.14 25.92
CA ASN A 258 -5.66 -8.62 27.08
C ASN A 258 -5.35 -10.09 27.42
N ALA A 259 -5.10 -10.92 26.41
CA ALA A 259 -4.79 -12.34 26.55
C ALA A 259 -3.30 -12.64 26.70
N GLY A 260 -2.41 -11.67 26.50
CA GLY A 260 -0.97 -11.87 26.46
C GLY A 260 -0.51 -12.74 25.28
N VAL A 261 -1.23 -12.71 24.16
CA VAL A 261 -0.94 -13.46 22.94
C VAL A 261 -0.25 -12.54 21.93
N PRO A 262 0.90 -12.94 21.32
CA PRO A 262 1.58 -12.13 20.34
C PRO A 262 0.68 -11.75 19.15
N ASN A 263 0.85 -10.52 18.64
CA ASN A 263 0.12 -9.99 17.49
C ASN A 263 1.06 -9.49 16.41
N VAL A 264 0.79 -9.85 15.15
CA VAL A 264 1.35 -9.22 13.96
C VAL A 264 0.23 -8.47 13.27
N SER A 265 0.31 -7.16 13.30
CA SER A 265 -0.76 -6.28 12.82
C SER A 265 -0.74 -6.07 11.29
N TYR A 266 -1.67 -5.28 10.80
CA TYR A 266 -1.81 -4.88 9.41
C TYR A 266 -2.13 -3.39 9.30
N ASN A 267 -1.74 -2.76 8.20
CA ASN A 267 -1.92 -1.35 7.84
C ASN A 267 -1.20 -0.32 8.71
N GLY A 268 -0.87 -0.61 9.93
CA GLY A 268 -0.20 0.34 10.80
C GLY A 268 0.30 -0.29 12.10
N SER A 269 1.12 0.45 12.84
CA SER A 269 1.56 0.02 14.16
C SER A 269 0.40 0.09 15.15
N THR A 270 0.16 -1.02 15.83
CA THR A 270 -0.82 -1.11 16.92
C THR A 270 -0.16 -1.19 18.31
N LYS A 271 1.10 -0.77 18.39
CA LYS A 271 1.89 -0.77 19.63
C LYS A 271 1.24 0.08 20.74
N ASN A 272 0.47 1.10 20.37
CA ASN A 272 -0.26 1.95 21.30
C ASN A 272 -1.34 1.21 22.12
N VAL A 273 -1.92 0.14 21.58
CA VAL A 273 -2.94 -0.68 22.24
C VAL A 273 -2.44 -2.07 22.61
N GLY A 274 -1.30 -2.50 22.08
CA GLY A 274 -0.72 -3.83 22.24
C GLY A 274 0.78 -3.78 22.56
N ALA A 275 1.23 -2.92 23.50
CA ALA A 275 2.65 -2.70 23.76
C ALA A 275 3.43 -3.97 24.08
N ASP A 276 2.81 -4.94 24.78
CA ASP A 276 3.43 -6.18 25.23
C ASP A 276 3.22 -7.35 24.25
N THR A 277 2.46 -7.15 23.17
CA THR A 277 2.07 -8.22 22.24
C THR A 277 2.34 -7.89 20.78
N TYR A 278 2.34 -6.62 20.39
CA TYR A 278 2.65 -6.17 19.03
C TYR A 278 4.09 -6.54 18.66
N ILE A 279 4.26 -7.21 17.52
CA ILE A 279 5.58 -7.57 16.96
C ILE A 279 5.97 -6.60 15.84
N ILE A 280 5.19 -6.56 14.79
CA ILE A 280 5.42 -5.78 13.57
C ILE A 280 4.11 -5.63 12.79
N SER A 281 4.07 -4.72 11.83
CA SER A 281 3.00 -4.59 10.84
C SER A 281 3.58 -4.39 9.44
N SER A 282 2.83 -4.75 8.42
CA SER A 282 3.06 -4.34 7.04
C SER A 282 1.96 -3.40 6.58
N ARG A 283 2.29 -2.43 5.76
CA ARG A 283 1.35 -1.46 5.18
C ARG A 283 1.72 -1.11 3.74
N ILE A 284 0.79 -0.51 3.06
CA ILE A 284 1.04 0.15 1.78
C ILE A 284 1.34 1.63 2.05
N ASP A 285 2.42 2.14 1.46
CA ASP A 285 2.65 3.57 1.31
C ASP A 285 2.10 4.01 -0.05
N TRP A 286 1.03 4.77 -0.02
CA TRP A 286 0.35 5.25 -1.23
C TRP A 286 0.97 6.53 -1.81
N ALA A 287 1.91 7.17 -1.09
CA ALA A 287 2.53 8.41 -1.54
C ALA A 287 3.22 8.27 -2.91
N PRO A 288 3.96 7.20 -3.22
CA PRO A 288 4.57 7.02 -4.54
C PRO A 288 3.54 7.02 -5.69
N TYR A 289 2.37 6.41 -5.48
CA TYR A 289 1.29 6.43 -6.46
C TYR A 289 0.68 7.82 -6.61
N TYR A 290 0.37 8.47 -5.51
CA TYR A 290 -0.22 9.80 -5.54
C TYR A 290 0.70 10.83 -6.18
N GLU A 291 1.98 10.83 -5.83
CA GLU A 291 2.99 11.67 -6.45
C GLU A 291 3.08 11.42 -7.97
N TYR A 292 3.11 10.16 -8.38
CA TYR A 292 3.14 9.76 -9.78
C TYR A 292 1.90 10.28 -10.54
N ALA A 293 0.70 10.00 -10.05
CA ALA A 293 -0.53 10.33 -10.76
C ALA A 293 -0.81 11.85 -10.78
N ILE A 294 -0.59 12.54 -9.66
CA ILE A 294 -0.72 14.01 -9.59
C ILE A 294 0.29 14.67 -10.53
N LYS A 295 1.55 14.20 -10.51
CA LYS A 295 2.59 14.73 -11.40
C LYS A 295 2.26 14.48 -12.86
N ALA A 296 1.70 13.33 -13.23
CA ALA A 296 1.27 13.04 -14.58
C ALA A 296 0.23 14.06 -15.08
N VAL A 297 -0.75 14.42 -14.23
CA VAL A 297 -1.72 15.48 -14.57
C VAL A 297 -1.03 16.84 -14.72
N MET A 298 -0.10 17.20 -13.82
CA MET A 298 0.63 18.47 -13.89
C MET A 298 1.48 18.59 -15.17
N ASP A 299 2.07 17.47 -15.59
CA ASP A 299 2.95 17.40 -16.78
C ASP A 299 2.16 17.16 -18.09
N GLY A 300 0.85 16.86 -18.01
CA GLY A 300 0.01 16.51 -19.15
C GLY A 300 0.41 15.16 -19.77
N THR A 301 0.90 14.23 -18.98
CA THR A 301 1.25 12.86 -19.40
C THR A 301 0.16 11.86 -18.98
N GLU A 302 0.13 10.70 -19.62
CA GLU A 302 -0.83 9.65 -19.34
C GLU A 302 -0.53 8.97 -17.98
N ILE A 303 -1.60 8.64 -17.24
CA ILE A 303 -1.54 7.78 -16.06
C ILE A 303 -1.73 6.33 -16.54
N ALA A 304 -0.96 5.40 -15.99
CA ALA A 304 -1.14 3.98 -16.27
C ALA A 304 -2.56 3.51 -15.89
N THR A 305 -3.16 2.67 -16.74
CA THR A 305 -4.50 2.10 -16.46
C THR A 305 -4.51 1.32 -15.15
N ASP A 306 -3.49 0.47 -14.96
CA ASP A 306 -3.25 -0.26 -13.71
C ASP A 306 -1.81 0.02 -13.26
N TRP A 307 -1.66 0.48 -12.02
CA TRP A 307 -0.36 0.72 -11.39
C TRP A 307 -0.16 -0.23 -10.21
N THR A 308 1.03 -0.81 -10.12
CA THR A 308 1.38 -1.70 -9.01
C THR A 308 2.66 -1.25 -8.34
N GLY A 309 2.56 -0.93 -7.06
CA GLY A 309 3.71 -0.68 -6.20
C GLY A 309 4.24 -1.97 -5.58
N THR A 310 5.53 -2.00 -5.26
CA THR A 310 6.21 -3.16 -4.68
C THR A 310 7.07 -2.74 -3.49
N LEU A 311 7.67 -3.71 -2.82
CA LEU A 311 8.72 -3.48 -1.82
C LEU A 311 9.88 -2.67 -2.42
N ALA A 312 10.34 -3.05 -3.61
CA ALA A 312 11.44 -2.37 -4.31
C ALA A 312 11.12 -0.92 -4.72
N THR A 313 9.84 -0.59 -4.94
CA THR A 313 9.40 0.77 -5.27
C THR A 313 9.07 1.62 -4.03
N GLY A 314 9.17 1.04 -2.83
CA GLY A 314 8.87 1.73 -1.58
C GLY A 314 7.38 1.83 -1.24
N SER A 315 6.51 1.17 -2.01
CA SER A 315 5.07 1.15 -1.73
C SER A 315 4.66 0.07 -0.73
N VAL A 316 5.43 -1.00 -0.60
CA VAL A 316 5.26 -1.99 0.46
C VAL A 316 6.27 -1.69 1.57
N VAL A 317 5.80 -1.47 2.78
CA VAL A 317 6.61 -1.03 3.92
C VAL A 317 6.31 -1.90 5.14
N LEU A 318 7.36 -2.21 5.90
CA LEU A 318 7.22 -2.74 7.25
C LEU A 318 7.32 -1.61 8.26
N GLU A 319 6.42 -1.62 9.24
CA GLU A 319 6.51 -0.75 10.41
C GLU A 319 7.66 -1.18 11.34
N GLU A 320 8.01 -0.32 12.28
CA GLU A 320 9.08 -0.59 13.23
C GLU A 320 8.85 -1.91 14.00
N LEU A 321 9.86 -2.77 13.98
CA LEU A 321 9.89 -4.01 14.75
C LEU A 321 9.93 -3.69 16.25
N ASN A 322 8.99 -4.22 17.00
CA ASN A 322 9.01 -4.14 18.46
C ASN A 322 10.00 -5.17 19.05
N THR A 323 11.23 -4.75 19.24
CA THR A 323 12.32 -5.61 19.72
C THR A 323 12.11 -6.16 21.14
N ASP A 324 11.20 -5.57 21.92
CA ASP A 324 10.87 -6.05 23.26
C ASP A 324 9.98 -7.30 23.23
N VAL A 325 9.27 -7.51 22.11
CA VAL A 325 8.33 -8.63 21.91
C VAL A 325 8.81 -9.61 20.86
N ALA A 326 9.46 -9.12 19.79
CA ALA A 326 9.97 -9.95 18.71
C ALA A 326 11.03 -10.96 19.20
N ALA A 327 11.10 -12.12 18.54
CA ALA A 327 12.15 -13.08 18.80
C ALA A 327 13.52 -12.54 18.36
N ALA A 328 14.58 -12.98 19.03
CA ALA A 328 15.95 -12.63 18.65
C ALA A 328 16.25 -13.08 17.21
N GLY A 329 16.96 -12.25 16.43
CA GLY A 329 17.29 -12.53 15.03
C GLY A 329 16.18 -12.25 14.03
N THR A 330 15.00 -11.74 14.46
CA THR A 330 13.88 -11.43 13.56
C THR A 330 14.26 -10.34 12.53
N ALA A 331 14.94 -9.30 12.95
CA ALA A 331 15.33 -8.21 12.05
C ALA A 331 16.26 -8.72 10.94
N GLU A 332 17.23 -9.56 11.28
CA GLU A 332 18.17 -10.15 10.34
C GLU A 332 17.47 -11.12 9.37
N ALA A 333 16.52 -11.91 9.87
CA ALA A 333 15.77 -12.84 9.03
C ALA A 333 14.89 -12.08 8.01
N ILE A 334 14.21 -11.01 8.44
CA ILE A 334 13.43 -10.14 7.57
C ILE A 334 14.34 -9.49 6.52
N ALA A 335 15.47 -8.89 6.92
CA ALA A 335 16.38 -8.22 6.00
C ALA A 335 16.93 -9.18 4.93
N ALA A 336 17.29 -10.41 5.33
CA ALA A 336 17.73 -11.44 4.39
C ALA A 336 16.66 -11.85 3.39
N ALA A 337 15.40 -11.96 3.82
CA ALA A 337 14.28 -12.28 2.93
C ALA A 337 13.92 -11.09 2.02
N THR A 338 13.94 -9.87 2.54
CA THR A 338 13.76 -8.62 1.77
C THR A 338 14.73 -8.57 0.60
N THR A 339 16.03 -8.76 0.86
CA THR A 339 17.06 -8.77 -0.19
C THR A 339 16.76 -9.81 -1.28
N LYS A 340 16.28 -11.00 -0.89
CA LYS A 340 15.94 -12.06 -1.86
C LYS A 340 14.69 -11.72 -2.69
N LEU A 341 13.69 -11.09 -2.08
CA LEU A 341 12.51 -10.61 -2.81
C LEU A 341 12.90 -9.54 -3.82
N GLU A 342 13.67 -8.54 -3.41
CA GLU A 342 14.12 -7.45 -4.28
C GLU A 342 15.00 -7.92 -5.44
N ASN A 343 15.78 -8.97 -5.24
CA ASN A 343 16.66 -9.54 -6.26
C ASN A 343 15.97 -10.61 -7.13
N GLY A 344 14.70 -10.95 -6.87
CA GLY A 344 13.97 -12.00 -7.57
C GLY A 344 14.48 -13.44 -7.27
N GLU A 345 15.17 -13.63 -6.14
CA GLU A 345 15.63 -14.94 -5.68
C GLU A 345 14.58 -15.68 -4.84
N LEU A 346 13.60 -14.96 -4.35
CA LEU A 346 12.48 -15.45 -3.54
C LEU A 346 11.17 -15.00 -4.17
N HIS A 347 10.29 -15.97 -4.41
CA HIS A 347 8.95 -15.75 -4.90
C HIS A 347 7.95 -16.19 -3.83
N VAL A 348 7.07 -15.28 -3.40
CA VAL A 348 6.13 -15.56 -2.31
C VAL A 348 5.21 -16.74 -2.64
N PHE A 349 4.69 -16.76 -3.86
CA PHE A 349 3.76 -17.81 -4.34
C PHE A 349 4.44 -18.80 -5.28
N ASP A 350 5.63 -19.25 -4.93
CA ASP A 350 6.28 -20.34 -5.66
C ASP A 350 5.50 -21.65 -5.44
N VAL A 351 4.63 -21.97 -6.38
CA VAL A 351 3.75 -23.15 -6.36
C VAL A 351 4.50 -24.47 -6.35
N SER A 352 5.81 -24.46 -6.62
CA SER A 352 6.65 -25.64 -6.48
C SER A 352 6.97 -25.99 -5.02
N THR A 353 6.79 -25.04 -4.09
CA THR A 353 7.13 -25.18 -2.68
C THR A 353 5.96 -25.61 -1.79
N PHE A 354 4.74 -25.62 -2.32
CA PHE A 354 3.56 -26.05 -1.59
C PHE A 354 2.57 -26.77 -2.50
N THR A 355 1.68 -27.56 -1.90
CA THR A 355 0.59 -28.25 -2.60
C THR A 355 -0.73 -27.77 -2.04
N THR A 356 -1.71 -27.60 -2.93
CA THR A 356 -3.11 -27.42 -2.55
C THR A 356 -3.78 -28.79 -2.42
N ARG A 357 -4.64 -28.94 -1.41
CA ARG A 357 -5.45 -30.15 -1.27
C ARG A 357 -6.72 -30.00 -2.11
N ALA A 358 -6.93 -30.89 -3.05
CA ALA A 358 -8.12 -30.90 -3.91
C ALA A 358 -9.43 -31.14 -3.14
N ASP A 359 -9.34 -31.73 -1.95
CA ASP A 359 -10.46 -32.08 -1.07
C ASP A 359 -10.69 -31.08 0.08
N ASP A 360 -9.83 -30.07 0.23
CA ASP A 360 -9.92 -29.05 1.27
C ASP A 360 -10.71 -27.84 0.77
N THR A 361 -12.03 -27.91 0.92
CA THR A 361 -12.93 -26.82 0.48
C THR A 361 -12.90 -25.61 1.38
N MET A 362 -12.25 -25.66 2.56
CA MET A 362 -12.23 -24.57 3.54
C MET A 362 -10.91 -23.81 3.58
N ASN A 363 -9.81 -24.48 3.21
CA ASN A 363 -8.45 -23.94 3.29
C ASN A 363 -7.70 -24.04 1.96
N THR A 364 -8.43 -24.26 0.87
CA THR A 364 -7.80 -24.38 -0.45
C THR A 364 -7.27 -23.03 -0.87
N PHE A 365 -5.95 -22.91 -0.87
CA PHE A 365 -5.31 -21.85 -1.64
C PHE A 365 -5.61 -22.11 -3.10
N LYS A 366 -6.55 -21.37 -3.66
CA LYS A 366 -6.89 -21.48 -5.07
C LYS A 366 -5.90 -20.63 -5.85
N VAL A 367 -4.85 -21.27 -6.35
CA VAL A 367 -3.85 -20.66 -7.26
C VAL A 367 -4.54 -19.98 -8.45
N ASP A 368 -5.72 -20.45 -8.83
CA ASP A 368 -6.55 -19.89 -9.90
C ASP A 368 -7.00 -18.44 -9.63
N PHE A 369 -7.00 -17.99 -8.37
CA PHE A 369 -7.31 -16.60 -8.02
C PHE A 369 -6.15 -15.64 -8.23
N LEU A 370 -4.94 -16.16 -8.30
CA LEU A 370 -3.75 -15.36 -8.39
C LEU A 370 -3.12 -15.62 -9.75
N LYS A 371 -3.25 -14.70 -10.68
CA LYS A 371 -2.37 -14.70 -11.85
C LYS A 371 -1.00 -14.24 -11.36
N VAL A 372 -0.10 -15.19 -11.28
CA VAL A 372 1.29 -15.00 -10.89
C VAL A 372 2.12 -15.03 -12.16
N ASP A 373 3.00 -14.03 -12.36
CA ASP A 373 3.93 -14.04 -13.47
C ASP A 373 5.05 -15.08 -13.28
N ALA A 374 5.97 -15.16 -14.26
CA ALA A 374 7.11 -16.09 -14.20
C ALA A 374 8.05 -15.81 -13.01
N ASP A 375 8.00 -14.61 -12.46
CA ASP A 375 8.83 -14.15 -11.35
C ASP A 375 8.12 -14.28 -10.00
N GLY A 376 6.88 -14.82 -9.97
CA GLY A 376 6.12 -15.06 -8.75
C GLY A 376 5.35 -13.83 -8.23
N HIS A 377 5.26 -12.76 -9.01
CA HIS A 377 4.48 -11.58 -8.63
C HIS A 377 3.02 -11.75 -9.04
N ILE A 378 2.11 -11.25 -8.23
CA ILE A 378 0.70 -11.16 -8.61
C ILE A 378 0.57 -10.08 -9.69
N THR A 379 0.16 -10.49 -10.90
CA THR A 379 0.00 -9.58 -12.04
C THR A 379 -1.42 -9.12 -12.25
N SER A 380 -2.38 -9.79 -11.64
CA SER A 380 -3.79 -9.44 -11.76
C SER A 380 -4.56 -9.99 -10.58
N TYR A 381 -5.32 -9.14 -9.94
CA TYR A 381 -6.38 -9.49 -9.03
C TYR A 381 -7.63 -9.74 -9.87
N LEU A 382 -7.84 -10.97 -10.34
CA LEU A 382 -9.16 -11.44 -10.78
C LEU A 382 -9.96 -10.52 -11.71
N ALA A 383 -9.30 -9.80 -12.58
CA ALA A 383 -10.00 -8.99 -13.56
C ALA A 383 -11.01 -9.76 -14.42
N ASP A 384 -10.87 -11.09 -14.50
CA ASP A 384 -11.67 -11.97 -15.34
C ASP A 384 -12.64 -12.86 -14.55
N VAL A 385 -12.69 -12.72 -13.22
CA VAL A 385 -13.58 -13.53 -12.38
C VAL A 385 -14.58 -12.60 -11.72
N ASP A 386 -15.84 -12.89 -11.93
CA ASP A 386 -16.92 -12.27 -11.16
C ASP A 386 -16.62 -12.49 -9.67
N THR A 387 -16.54 -11.42 -8.91
CA THR A 387 -16.18 -11.47 -7.49
C THR A 387 -17.11 -12.37 -6.69
N ASP A 388 -18.35 -12.56 -7.13
CA ASP A 388 -19.33 -13.42 -6.48
C ASP A 388 -19.08 -14.92 -6.76
N GLU A 389 -18.33 -15.28 -7.79
CA GLU A 389 -17.96 -16.66 -8.10
C GLU A 389 -16.56 -17.05 -7.60
N ALA A 390 -15.76 -16.09 -7.18
CA ALA A 390 -14.37 -16.32 -6.77
C ALA A 390 -14.21 -16.79 -5.32
N TYR A 391 -15.28 -16.78 -4.54
CA TYR A 391 -15.22 -16.98 -3.08
C TYR A 391 -16.15 -18.08 -2.56
#